data_adcbc28dbd90d5d30dbf39f4ea0e08bb
#
_entry.id   adcbc28dbd90d5d30dbf39f4ea0e08bb
#
_cell.length_a   1.000
_cell.length_b   1.000
_cell.length_c   1.000
_cell.angle_alpha   90.00
_cell.angle_beta   90.00
_cell.angle_gamma   90.00
#
_symmetry.space_group_name_H-M   'P 1'
#
loop_
_entity.id
_entity.type
_entity.pdbx_description
1 polymer ?
#
loop_
_entity_poly.entity_id
_entity_poly.type
_entity_poly.pdbx_seq_one_letter_code
_entity_poly.pdbx_strand_id
1 'polypeptide(L)'
;MIEPSEGNKQGRDFVHLHIHTEYSLLDGACRIDQLMDRVKECGQTAIACTDHGVMYGCVQFYKAAKKAGIKPIIGCEVYVATRTRFDKVNKIDGNNHLILLCKNETGYKNLAKLVSAAFIEGFYSKPRVDKQLLEQYHEGLICLSACLAGEIPQAILSGDYERAKASALWYRDLFGEGNYYIELQDHGLEEDNIVLPQLIKLARETGIPMAATNDSHYLRKEDAKMQAILLCIQTGRTMQDADRMEFQTDEFYVKTTDEMYDLFA
;
A
#
# COMPACT_ATOMS: atom_id res chain seq x y z
N MET A 1 10.62 31.92 -12.55
CA MET A 1 11.67 30.92 -12.40
C MET A 1 11.52 30.40 -10.99
N ILE A 2 11.02 29.17 -10.83
CA ILE A 2 10.94 28.49 -9.54
C ILE A 2 12.34 27.92 -9.32
N GLU A 3 13.02 28.35 -8.27
CA GLU A 3 14.27 27.75 -7.89
C GLU A 3 14.06 26.26 -7.59
N PRO A 4 14.93 25.34 -8.04
CA PRO A 4 14.81 23.93 -7.67
C PRO A 4 14.96 23.85 -6.15
N SER A 5 14.00 23.19 -5.50
CA SER A 5 14.03 22.89 -4.08
C SER A 5 15.34 22.15 -3.74
N GLU A 6 15.89 22.38 -2.55
CA GLU A 6 17.12 21.76 -2.03
C GLU A 6 17.03 20.21 -1.85
N GLY A 7 16.14 19.54 -2.56
CA GLY A 7 15.84 18.12 -2.42
C GLY A 7 16.62 17.27 -3.42
N ASN A 8 17.64 16.72 -3.00
CA ASN A 8 18.45 15.57 -3.42
C ASN A 8 19.96 15.82 -3.31
N LYS A 9 20.45 15.95 -2.09
CA LYS A 9 21.86 16.29 -1.78
C LYS A 9 22.87 15.20 -2.14
N GLN A 10 22.46 13.99 -2.60
CA GLN A 10 23.38 12.84 -2.77
C GLN A 10 23.11 11.96 -3.99
N GLY A 11 22.31 12.38 -4.97
CA GLY A 11 21.97 11.52 -6.13
C GLY A 11 21.11 10.30 -5.73
N ARG A 12 20.44 10.33 -4.57
CA ARG A 12 19.51 9.32 -4.11
C ARG A 12 18.16 9.50 -4.80
N ASP A 13 17.46 8.43 -5.09
CA ASP A 13 16.07 8.44 -5.57
C ASP A 13 15.22 7.57 -4.66
N PHE A 14 13.96 7.94 -4.47
CA PHE A 14 12.98 7.17 -3.73
C PHE A 14 11.69 7.08 -4.54
N VAL A 15 11.04 5.93 -4.50
CA VAL A 15 9.79 5.68 -5.21
C VAL A 15 8.74 5.21 -4.23
N HIS A 16 7.67 6.00 -4.06
CA HIS A 16 6.52 5.55 -3.28
C HIS A 16 5.80 4.41 -4.00
N LEU A 17 5.85 3.20 -3.43
CA LEU A 17 5.25 1.98 -3.97
C LEU A 17 3.90 1.64 -3.34
N HIS A 18 3.51 2.32 -2.25
CA HIS A 18 2.24 2.17 -1.56
C HIS A 18 1.63 3.56 -1.34
N ILE A 19 0.58 3.87 -2.09
CA ILE A 19 -0.04 5.19 -2.09
C ILE A 19 -1.51 5.12 -2.52
N HIS A 20 -2.35 5.93 -1.88
CA HIS A 20 -3.79 5.99 -2.06
C HIS A 20 -4.20 7.30 -2.71
N THR A 21 -4.75 7.20 -3.93
CA THR A 21 -5.28 8.36 -4.65
C THR A 21 -6.71 8.68 -4.21
N GLU A 22 -7.30 9.71 -4.80
CA GLU A 22 -8.71 10.04 -4.64
C GLU A 22 -9.68 8.89 -5.04
N TYR A 23 -9.17 7.84 -5.67
CA TYR A 23 -9.92 6.63 -6.02
C TYR A 23 -9.94 5.57 -4.92
N SER A 24 -9.15 5.72 -3.85
CA SER A 24 -9.38 5.09 -2.55
C SER A 24 -10.48 5.88 -1.84
N LEU A 25 -11.74 5.65 -2.26
CA LEU A 25 -12.87 6.51 -1.97
C LEU A 25 -13.07 6.73 -0.46
N LEU A 26 -13.19 8.01 -0.07
CA LEU A 26 -13.40 8.48 1.30
C LEU A 26 -12.27 8.13 2.28
N ASP A 27 -11.07 7.88 1.77
CA ASP A 27 -9.88 7.57 2.54
C ASP A 27 -8.64 8.25 1.95
N GLY A 28 -8.30 7.97 0.68
CA GLY A 28 -7.22 8.63 -0.03
C GLY A 28 -7.56 10.06 -0.44
N ALA A 29 -6.63 10.98 -0.18
CA ALA A 29 -6.74 12.39 -0.51
C ALA A 29 -5.66 12.86 -1.51
N CYS A 30 -4.86 11.94 -2.08
CA CYS A 30 -3.89 12.27 -3.11
C CYS A 30 -4.58 12.45 -4.48
N ARG A 31 -4.98 13.68 -4.81
CA ARG A 31 -5.51 13.98 -6.15
C ARG A 31 -4.43 13.80 -7.20
N ILE A 32 -4.74 13.05 -8.25
CA ILE A 32 -3.77 12.58 -9.25
C ILE A 32 -2.96 13.73 -9.86
N ASP A 33 -3.60 14.85 -10.23
CA ASP A 33 -2.91 15.99 -10.84
C ASP A 33 -1.90 16.61 -9.85
N GLN A 34 -2.36 16.85 -8.60
CA GLN A 34 -1.53 17.42 -7.54
C GLN A 34 -0.44 16.44 -7.06
N LEU A 35 -0.72 15.13 -7.13
CA LEU A 35 0.27 14.10 -6.85
C LEU A 35 1.45 14.18 -7.81
N MET A 36 1.19 14.40 -9.11
CA MET A 36 2.27 14.56 -10.10
C MET A 36 3.14 15.79 -9.81
N ASP A 37 2.53 16.88 -9.36
CA ASP A 37 3.27 18.08 -8.98
C ASP A 37 4.11 17.81 -7.71
N ARG A 38 3.53 17.13 -6.70
CA ARG A 38 4.25 16.76 -5.48
C ARG A 38 5.45 15.85 -5.73
N VAL A 39 5.30 14.85 -6.60
CA VAL A 39 6.40 13.94 -7.00
C VAL A 39 7.57 14.71 -7.62
N LYS A 40 7.27 15.71 -8.48
CA LYS A 40 8.29 16.58 -9.07
C LYS A 40 8.97 17.46 -8.01
N GLU A 41 8.20 18.05 -7.11
CA GLU A 41 8.74 18.85 -5.99
C GLU A 41 9.70 18.03 -5.13
N CYS A 42 9.38 16.75 -4.89
CA CYS A 42 10.25 15.82 -4.16
C CYS A 42 11.47 15.34 -4.99
N GLY A 43 11.58 15.72 -6.27
CA GLY A 43 12.65 15.28 -7.16
C GLY A 43 12.59 13.79 -7.51
N GLN A 44 11.43 13.13 -7.31
CA GLN A 44 11.23 11.71 -7.57
C GLN A 44 10.87 11.46 -9.04
N THR A 45 11.29 10.30 -9.58
CA THR A 45 11.18 10.00 -11.01
C THR A 45 10.08 9.00 -11.36
N ALA A 46 9.55 8.31 -10.35
CA ALA A 46 8.53 7.30 -10.48
C ALA A 46 7.57 7.33 -9.28
N ILE A 47 6.37 6.79 -9.45
CA ILE A 47 5.37 6.65 -8.39
C ILE A 47 4.40 5.51 -8.70
N ALA A 48 3.92 4.82 -7.68
CA ALA A 48 2.85 3.83 -7.82
C ALA A 48 1.46 4.44 -7.59
N CYS A 49 0.45 3.66 -7.97
CA CYS A 49 -0.94 3.84 -7.60
C CYS A 49 -1.45 2.49 -7.09
N THR A 50 -1.81 2.41 -5.82
CA THR A 50 -2.20 1.17 -5.13
C THR A 50 -3.49 1.35 -4.34
N ASP A 51 -4.52 1.90 -4.99
CA ASP A 51 -5.81 2.17 -4.38
C ASP A 51 -6.47 0.92 -3.77
N HIS A 52 -7.27 1.12 -2.72
CA HIS A 52 -7.95 0.08 -1.94
C HIS A 52 -8.91 -0.76 -2.78
N GLY A 53 -8.50 -1.96 -3.14
CA GLY A 53 -9.32 -2.98 -3.81
C GLY A 53 -9.82 -2.61 -5.20
N VAL A 54 -9.32 -1.53 -5.82
CA VAL A 54 -9.82 -1.00 -7.08
C VAL A 54 -8.70 -0.58 -8.03
N MET A 55 -9.02 -0.52 -9.33
CA MET A 55 -8.16 0.01 -10.39
C MET A 55 -8.84 1.16 -11.16
N TYR A 56 -9.80 1.84 -10.56
CA TYR A 56 -10.62 2.86 -11.25
C TYR A 56 -9.79 4.03 -11.78
N GLY A 57 -8.79 4.46 -11.01
CA GLY A 57 -7.91 5.58 -11.34
C GLY A 57 -6.77 5.25 -12.29
N CYS A 58 -6.48 3.97 -12.58
CA CYS A 58 -5.22 3.56 -13.21
C CYS A 58 -4.97 4.21 -14.57
N VAL A 59 -6.01 4.40 -15.41
CA VAL A 59 -5.86 5.02 -16.73
C VAL A 59 -5.60 6.54 -16.61
N GLN A 60 -6.31 7.21 -15.72
CA GLN A 60 -6.11 8.64 -15.46
C GLN A 60 -4.72 8.86 -14.86
N PHE A 61 -4.33 8.08 -13.87
CA PHE A 61 -3.01 8.10 -13.25
C PHE A 61 -1.89 7.89 -14.28
N TYR A 62 -2.00 6.84 -15.11
CA TYR A 62 -1.03 6.56 -16.16
C TYR A 62 -0.84 7.75 -17.10
N LYS A 63 -1.95 8.33 -17.60
CA LYS A 63 -1.90 9.49 -18.51
C LYS A 63 -1.29 10.72 -17.85
N ALA A 64 -1.65 11.01 -16.59
CA ALA A 64 -1.12 12.15 -15.84
C ALA A 64 0.39 11.98 -15.60
N ALA A 65 0.84 10.82 -15.14
CA ALA A 65 2.27 10.54 -14.91
C ALA A 65 3.08 10.63 -16.21
N LYS A 66 2.61 10.04 -17.31
CA LYS A 66 3.29 10.16 -18.62
C LYS A 66 3.37 11.59 -19.10
N LYS A 67 2.31 12.38 -18.95
CA LYS A 67 2.30 13.82 -19.28
C LYS A 67 3.29 14.60 -18.43
N ALA A 68 3.44 14.22 -17.17
CA ALA A 68 4.36 14.84 -16.23
C ALA A 68 5.83 14.42 -16.41
N GLY A 69 6.11 13.39 -17.23
CA GLY A 69 7.47 12.81 -17.39
C GLY A 69 7.85 11.88 -16.24
N ILE A 70 6.89 11.43 -15.43
CA ILE A 70 7.05 10.53 -14.29
C ILE A 70 6.75 9.10 -14.75
N LYS A 71 7.52 8.10 -14.29
CA LYS A 71 7.27 6.68 -14.55
C LYS A 71 6.09 6.19 -13.71
N PRO A 72 4.94 5.83 -14.32
CA PRO A 72 3.82 5.24 -13.58
C PRO A 72 4.08 3.78 -13.26
N ILE A 73 3.76 3.37 -12.03
CA ILE A 73 3.72 1.98 -11.60
C ILE A 73 2.27 1.67 -11.23
N ILE A 74 1.62 0.81 -12.02
CA ILE A 74 0.23 0.44 -11.78
C ILE A 74 0.19 -0.69 -10.76
N GLY A 75 -0.67 -0.57 -9.77
CA GLY A 75 -0.88 -1.56 -8.73
C GLY A 75 -2.27 -1.47 -8.12
N CYS A 76 -2.45 -2.22 -7.06
CA CYS A 76 -3.64 -2.20 -6.21
C CYS A 76 -3.29 -2.77 -4.84
N GLU A 77 -3.82 -2.17 -3.78
CA GLU A 77 -3.86 -2.81 -2.48
C GLU A 77 -5.09 -3.72 -2.45
N VAL A 78 -4.87 -5.02 -2.63
CA VAL A 78 -5.97 -6.00 -2.62
C VAL A 78 -6.27 -6.46 -1.19
N TYR A 79 -7.51 -6.83 -0.95
CA TYR A 79 -7.95 -7.45 0.29
C TYR A 79 -7.90 -8.98 0.15
N VAL A 80 -7.06 -9.64 0.94
CA VAL A 80 -6.94 -11.11 0.94
C VAL A 80 -7.83 -11.69 2.03
N ALA A 81 -8.79 -12.51 1.68
CA ALA A 81 -9.68 -13.19 2.63
C ALA A 81 -8.87 -14.07 3.59
N THR A 82 -9.23 -14.06 4.88
CA THR A 82 -8.54 -14.87 5.91
C THR A 82 -8.70 -16.38 5.70
N ARG A 83 -9.78 -16.81 5.03
CA ARG A 83 -10.01 -18.19 4.58
C ARG A 83 -10.16 -18.22 3.07
N THR A 84 -11.37 -18.38 2.55
CA THR A 84 -11.66 -18.29 1.13
C THR A 84 -12.52 -17.06 0.82
N ARG A 85 -12.47 -16.58 -0.42
CA ARG A 85 -13.30 -15.46 -0.87
C ARG A 85 -14.81 -15.72 -0.78
N PHE A 86 -15.19 -16.99 -0.68
CA PHE A 86 -16.59 -17.41 -0.57
C PHE A 86 -17.10 -17.43 0.88
N ASP A 87 -16.21 -17.48 1.87
CA ASP A 87 -16.56 -17.49 3.27
C ASP A 87 -17.01 -16.09 3.73
N LYS A 88 -18.18 -15.99 4.34
CA LYS A 88 -18.83 -14.69 4.69
C LYS A 88 -19.47 -14.74 6.08
N VAL A 89 -18.74 -15.29 7.07
CA VAL A 89 -19.22 -15.40 8.44
C VAL A 89 -18.78 -14.19 9.25
N ASN A 90 -19.73 -13.43 9.77
CA ASN A 90 -19.47 -12.23 10.55
C ASN A 90 -18.54 -12.49 11.74
N LYS A 91 -17.58 -11.59 11.98
CA LYS A 91 -16.53 -11.65 13.01
C LYS A 91 -15.55 -12.83 12.89
N ILE A 92 -15.68 -13.68 11.89
CA ILE A 92 -14.75 -14.79 11.61
C ILE A 92 -13.99 -14.49 10.33
N ASP A 93 -14.69 -14.12 9.27
CA ASP A 93 -14.09 -13.87 7.96
C ASP A 93 -13.79 -12.40 7.77
N GLY A 94 -12.53 -12.07 7.93
CA GLY A 94 -11.96 -10.76 7.65
C GLY A 94 -11.17 -10.75 6.35
N ASN A 95 -10.28 -9.80 6.27
CA ASN A 95 -9.31 -9.68 5.18
C ASN A 95 -8.02 -9.07 5.71
N ASN A 96 -6.93 -9.32 5.00
CA ASN A 96 -5.65 -8.65 5.18
C ASN A 96 -5.30 -7.88 3.91
N HIS A 97 -4.50 -6.83 4.05
CA HIS A 97 -4.02 -6.05 2.93
C HIS A 97 -2.82 -6.74 2.25
N LEU A 98 -2.69 -6.56 0.95
CA LEU A 98 -1.56 -7.04 0.16
C LEU A 98 -1.33 -6.09 -1.02
N ILE A 99 -0.10 -5.64 -1.22
CA ILE A 99 0.22 -4.76 -2.36
C ILE A 99 0.63 -5.61 -3.56
N LEU A 100 -0.03 -5.37 -4.69
CA LEU A 100 0.31 -5.97 -5.97
C LEU A 100 0.66 -4.88 -6.98
N LEU A 101 1.86 -4.97 -7.57
CA LEU A 101 2.36 -4.04 -8.58
C LEU A 101 2.54 -4.77 -9.91
N CYS A 102 2.13 -4.14 -11.00
CA CYS A 102 2.27 -4.71 -12.35
C CYS A 102 3.71 -4.57 -12.86
N LYS A 103 4.40 -5.70 -13.02
CA LYS A 103 5.74 -5.77 -13.59
C LYS A 103 5.73 -5.60 -15.12
N ASN A 104 4.65 -6.08 -15.75
CA ASN A 104 4.48 -6.08 -17.21
C ASN A 104 2.98 -6.16 -17.59
N GLU A 105 2.69 -6.28 -18.89
CA GLU A 105 1.33 -6.36 -19.41
C GLU A 105 0.57 -7.61 -18.90
N THR A 106 1.24 -8.75 -18.74
CA THR A 106 0.65 -9.97 -18.16
C THR A 106 0.17 -9.68 -16.73
N GLY A 107 1.01 -9.05 -15.90
CA GLY A 107 0.65 -8.65 -14.54
C GLY A 107 -0.54 -7.69 -14.51
N TYR A 108 -0.59 -6.70 -15.42
CA TYR A 108 -1.74 -5.81 -15.52
C TYR A 108 -3.05 -6.56 -15.81
N LYS A 109 -3.02 -7.47 -16.79
CA LYS A 109 -4.19 -8.31 -17.13
C LYS A 109 -4.60 -9.23 -15.98
N ASN A 110 -3.63 -9.79 -15.26
CA ASN A 110 -3.86 -10.66 -14.12
C ASN A 110 -4.40 -9.86 -12.91
N LEU A 111 -3.85 -8.68 -12.64
CA LEU A 111 -4.38 -7.81 -11.58
C LEU A 111 -5.83 -7.40 -11.87
N ALA A 112 -6.16 -7.06 -13.11
CA ALA A 112 -7.53 -6.75 -13.51
C ALA A 112 -8.49 -7.93 -13.27
N LYS A 113 -8.05 -9.18 -13.54
CA LYS A 113 -8.84 -10.39 -13.23
C LYS A 113 -9.01 -10.60 -11.73
N LEU A 114 -7.94 -10.44 -10.94
CA LEU A 114 -7.98 -10.53 -9.47
C LEU A 114 -8.98 -9.54 -8.88
N VAL A 115 -8.88 -8.26 -9.24
CA VAL A 115 -9.78 -7.20 -8.76
C VAL A 115 -11.22 -7.48 -9.21
N SER A 116 -11.44 -7.91 -10.46
CA SER A 116 -12.79 -8.25 -10.95
C SER A 116 -13.39 -9.44 -10.19
N ALA A 117 -12.65 -10.53 -9.99
CA ALA A 117 -13.10 -11.68 -9.22
C ALA A 117 -13.40 -11.31 -7.75
N ALA A 118 -12.60 -10.42 -7.16
CA ALA A 118 -12.82 -9.91 -5.82
C ALA A 118 -14.20 -9.26 -5.66
N PHE A 119 -14.64 -8.48 -6.66
CA PHE A 119 -15.98 -7.87 -6.67
C PHE A 119 -17.10 -8.86 -6.96
N ILE A 120 -16.90 -9.76 -7.94
CA ILE A 120 -17.95 -10.67 -8.40
C ILE A 120 -18.18 -11.81 -7.44
N GLU A 121 -17.13 -12.41 -6.89
CA GLU A 121 -17.18 -13.62 -6.09
C GLU A 121 -16.92 -13.34 -4.60
N GLY A 122 -15.93 -12.49 -4.32
CA GLY A 122 -15.34 -12.32 -2.99
C GLY A 122 -15.90 -11.17 -2.17
N PHE A 123 -16.87 -10.41 -2.68
CA PHE A 123 -17.37 -9.24 -1.97
C PHE A 123 -18.06 -9.60 -0.65
N TYR A 124 -17.46 -9.12 0.45
CA TYR A 124 -18.02 -9.16 1.79
C TYR A 124 -17.47 -7.97 2.58
N SER A 125 -18.24 -6.89 2.67
CA SER A 125 -17.83 -5.55 3.10
C SER A 125 -16.74 -4.92 2.21
N LYS A 126 -15.76 -5.68 1.79
CA LYS A 126 -14.67 -5.32 0.88
C LYS A 126 -14.58 -6.35 -0.26
N PRO A 127 -14.05 -5.96 -1.45
CA PRO A 127 -13.79 -6.90 -2.54
C PRO A 127 -12.55 -7.73 -2.19
N ARG A 128 -12.72 -9.04 -1.94
CA ARG A 128 -11.65 -9.90 -1.43
C ARG A 128 -11.20 -10.91 -2.48
N VAL A 129 -9.92 -10.99 -2.70
CA VAL A 129 -9.25 -12.14 -3.31
C VAL A 129 -8.96 -13.20 -2.25
N ASP A 130 -8.45 -14.36 -2.66
CA ASP A 130 -7.90 -15.37 -1.75
C ASP A 130 -6.63 -15.99 -2.35
N LYS A 131 -5.96 -16.86 -1.58
CA LYS A 131 -4.74 -17.53 -1.99
C LYS A 131 -4.93 -18.35 -3.27
N GLN A 132 -6.10 -18.95 -3.49
CA GLN A 132 -6.40 -19.70 -4.71
C GLN A 132 -6.40 -18.80 -5.96
N LEU A 133 -6.96 -17.60 -5.88
CA LEU A 133 -6.91 -16.65 -7.00
C LEU A 133 -5.48 -16.13 -7.23
N LEU A 134 -4.73 -15.88 -6.15
CA LEU A 134 -3.33 -15.47 -6.27
C LEU A 134 -2.48 -16.56 -6.97
N GLU A 135 -2.67 -17.84 -6.64
CA GLU A 135 -2.02 -18.96 -7.31
C GLU A 135 -2.30 -18.98 -8.82
N GLN A 136 -3.51 -18.59 -9.24
CA GLN A 136 -3.91 -18.58 -10.66
C GLN A 136 -3.39 -17.36 -11.44
N TYR A 137 -3.21 -16.21 -10.76
CA TYR A 137 -3.01 -14.92 -11.44
C TYR A 137 -1.81 -14.11 -10.92
N HIS A 138 -0.82 -14.73 -10.24
CA HIS A 138 0.37 -14.04 -9.72
C HIS A 138 1.38 -13.66 -10.81
N GLU A 139 1.36 -14.32 -11.97
CA GLU A 139 2.36 -14.09 -13.02
C GLU A 139 2.40 -12.63 -13.48
N GLY A 140 3.60 -12.07 -13.58
CA GLY A 140 3.83 -10.69 -14.00
C GLY A 140 3.53 -9.64 -12.93
N LEU A 141 3.31 -10.07 -11.67
CA LEU A 141 3.12 -9.20 -10.52
C LEU A 141 4.35 -9.20 -9.61
N ILE A 142 4.57 -8.07 -8.95
CA ILE A 142 5.44 -7.91 -7.78
C ILE A 142 4.52 -7.73 -6.58
N CYS A 143 4.85 -8.36 -5.46
CA CYS A 143 4.04 -8.36 -4.25
C CYS A 143 4.82 -7.75 -3.07
N LEU A 144 4.16 -6.90 -2.26
CA LEU A 144 4.67 -6.40 -0.99
C LEU A 144 3.74 -6.84 0.14
N SER A 145 4.31 -7.05 1.35
CA SER A 145 3.57 -7.58 2.51
C SER A 145 2.55 -6.63 3.13
N ALA A 146 2.40 -5.43 2.59
CA ALA A 146 1.51 -4.36 2.99
C ALA A 146 1.80 -3.74 4.39
N CYS A 147 0.86 -2.92 4.87
CA CYS A 147 0.90 -2.16 6.11
C CYS A 147 0.58 -3.03 7.34
N LEU A 148 0.30 -2.41 8.49
CA LEU A 148 -0.11 -3.12 9.73
C LEU A 148 -1.33 -4.03 9.53
N ALA A 149 -2.19 -3.78 8.54
CA ALA A 149 -3.32 -4.64 8.19
C ALA A 149 -2.94 -5.86 7.31
N GLY A 150 -1.66 -6.01 6.94
CA GLY A 150 -1.15 -7.18 6.20
C GLY A 150 -1.17 -8.47 7.03
N GLU A 151 -1.20 -9.63 6.35
CA GLU A 151 -1.25 -10.95 7.00
C GLU A 151 -0.04 -11.16 7.93
N ILE A 152 1.15 -10.72 7.51
CA ILE A 152 2.39 -10.91 8.27
C ILE A 152 2.45 -10.00 9.48
N PRO A 153 2.25 -8.66 9.37
CA PRO A 153 2.16 -7.78 10.53
C PRO A 153 1.09 -8.22 11.53
N GLN A 154 -0.09 -8.64 11.07
CA GLN A 154 -1.15 -9.12 11.96
C GLN A 154 -0.77 -10.41 12.71
N ALA A 155 -0.04 -11.32 12.08
CA ALA A 155 0.49 -12.51 12.75
C ALA A 155 1.52 -12.13 13.83
N ILE A 156 2.40 -11.16 13.56
CA ILE A 156 3.38 -10.65 14.52
C ILE A 156 2.66 -10.00 15.72
N LEU A 157 1.70 -9.10 15.47
CA LEU A 157 0.92 -8.43 16.52
C LEU A 157 0.14 -9.41 17.42
N SER A 158 -0.30 -10.52 16.85
CA SER A 158 -0.95 -11.59 17.63
C SER A 158 0.03 -12.51 18.38
N GLY A 159 1.36 -12.25 18.29
CA GLY A 159 2.41 -13.03 18.94
C GLY A 159 2.76 -14.34 18.20
N ASP A 160 2.28 -14.54 16.99
CA ASP A 160 2.48 -15.77 16.21
C ASP A 160 3.52 -15.55 15.10
N TYR A 161 4.79 -15.45 15.52
CA TYR A 161 5.92 -15.25 14.60
C TYR A 161 6.11 -16.40 13.60
N GLU A 162 5.85 -17.64 14.00
CA GLU A 162 5.99 -18.79 13.11
C GLU A 162 4.94 -18.77 12.00
N ARG A 163 3.72 -18.33 12.29
CA ARG A 163 2.69 -18.10 11.26
C ARG A 163 3.11 -16.97 10.33
N ALA A 164 3.65 -15.87 10.85
CA ALA A 164 4.16 -14.77 10.02
C ALA A 164 5.23 -15.27 9.05
N LYS A 165 6.18 -16.08 9.54
CA LYS A 165 7.25 -16.68 8.75
C LYS A 165 6.74 -17.66 7.70
N ALA A 166 5.81 -18.53 8.05
CA ALA A 166 5.20 -19.47 7.12
C ALA A 166 4.44 -18.74 6.00
N SER A 167 3.68 -17.68 6.32
CA SER A 167 3.00 -16.85 5.32
C SER A 167 3.99 -16.13 4.41
N ALA A 168 5.06 -15.55 4.94
CA ALA A 168 6.09 -14.89 4.14
C ALA A 168 6.78 -15.84 3.15
N LEU A 169 7.10 -17.06 3.60
CA LEU A 169 7.67 -18.08 2.75
C LEU A 169 6.70 -18.53 1.65
N TRP A 170 5.42 -18.68 1.97
CA TRP A 170 4.40 -19.01 0.99
C TRP A 170 4.29 -17.93 -0.12
N TYR A 171 4.27 -16.66 0.24
CA TYR A 171 4.26 -15.57 -0.74
C TYR A 171 5.55 -15.53 -1.58
N ARG A 172 6.72 -15.70 -0.94
CA ARG A 172 8.00 -15.78 -1.64
C ARG A 172 8.00 -16.92 -2.68
N ASP A 173 7.55 -18.09 -2.29
CA ASP A 173 7.55 -19.26 -3.16
C ASP A 173 6.54 -19.13 -4.31
N LEU A 174 5.40 -18.45 -4.06
CA LEU A 174 4.40 -18.19 -5.09
C LEU A 174 4.87 -17.16 -6.12
N PHE A 175 5.36 -16.00 -5.68
CA PHE A 175 5.75 -14.92 -6.59
C PHE A 175 7.15 -15.13 -7.19
N GLY A 176 7.98 -15.94 -6.55
CA GLY A 176 9.34 -16.22 -6.95
C GLY A 176 10.34 -15.15 -6.54
N GLU A 177 11.62 -15.47 -6.68
CA GLU A 177 12.74 -14.62 -6.30
C GLU A 177 12.68 -13.25 -7.00
N GLY A 178 12.88 -12.17 -6.23
CA GLY A 178 12.86 -10.78 -6.74
C GLY A 178 11.48 -10.24 -7.07
N ASN A 179 10.40 -10.99 -6.78
CA ASN A 179 9.03 -10.49 -6.98
C ASN A 179 8.19 -10.47 -5.69
N TYR A 180 8.77 -10.77 -4.54
CA TYR A 180 8.14 -10.61 -3.23
C TYR A 180 9.07 -9.87 -2.26
N TYR A 181 8.53 -8.92 -1.51
CA TYR A 181 9.27 -8.05 -0.59
C TYR A 181 8.54 -7.94 0.73
N ILE A 182 9.29 -7.96 1.83
CA ILE A 182 8.78 -7.52 3.13
C ILE A 182 8.72 -6.00 3.11
N GLU A 183 7.53 -5.46 3.28
CA GLU A 183 7.28 -4.02 3.32
C GLU A 183 7.58 -3.48 4.71
N LEU A 184 8.35 -2.40 4.77
CA LEU A 184 8.70 -1.71 6.01
C LEU A 184 8.04 -0.34 6.00
N GLN A 185 7.32 -0.03 7.06
CA GLN A 185 6.68 1.27 7.29
C GLN A 185 6.97 1.71 8.73
N ASP A 186 7.10 3.02 8.92
CA ASP A 186 7.22 3.64 10.23
C ASP A 186 6.46 4.97 10.23
N HIS A 187 5.35 4.99 10.93
CA HIS A 187 4.49 6.18 11.11
C HIS A 187 4.54 6.70 12.55
N GLY A 188 5.43 6.13 13.38
CA GLY A 188 5.55 6.47 14.81
C GLY A 188 4.42 5.89 15.67
N LEU A 189 3.74 4.84 15.21
CA LEU A 189 2.71 4.13 15.97
C LEU A 189 3.34 3.18 16.99
N GLU A 190 2.63 2.89 18.09
CA GLU A 190 3.11 1.91 19.06
C GLU A 190 3.30 0.53 18.43
N GLU A 191 2.42 0.13 17.50
CA GLU A 191 2.49 -1.11 16.75
C GLU A 191 3.73 -1.18 15.87
N ASP A 192 4.20 -0.06 15.30
CA ASP A 192 5.41 -0.02 14.48
C ASP A 192 6.64 -0.44 15.30
N ASN A 193 6.71 -0.04 16.57
CA ASN A 193 7.80 -0.43 17.47
C ASN A 193 7.86 -1.95 17.74
N ILE A 194 6.73 -2.65 17.60
CA ILE A 194 6.63 -4.11 17.76
C ILE A 194 6.93 -4.80 16.43
N VAL A 195 6.30 -4.33 15.36
CA VAL A 195 6.25 -5.00 14.06
C VAL A 195 7.56 -4.83 13.29
N LEU A 196 8.08 -3.60 13.20
CA LEU A 196 9.23 -3.28 12.34
C LEU A 196 10.49 -4.11 12.68
N PRO A 197 10.92 -4.25 13.96
CA PRO A 197 12.06 -5.11 14.29
C PRO A 197 11.84 -6.59 13.91
N GLN A 198 10.61 -7.07 14.05
CA GLN A 198 10.28 -8.46 13.71
C GLN A 198 10.23 -8.70 12.19
N LEU A 199 9.77 -7.73 11.40
CA LEU A 199 9.81 -7.79 9.95
C LEU A 199 11.26 -7.81 9.43
N ILE A 200 12.13 -6.96 10.00
CA ILE A 200 13.57 -6.94 9.65
C ILE A 200 14.24 -8.29 10.01
N LYS A 201 13.94 -8.83 11.19
CA LYS A 201 14.41 -10.16 11.60
C LYS A 201 13.93 -11.23 10.62
N LEU A 202 12.65 -11.25 10.30
CA LEU A 202 12.01 -12.20 9.38
C LEU A 202 12.65 -12.13 7.99
N ALA A 203 12.84 -10.92 7.45
CA ALA A 203 13.49 -10.70 6.16
C ALA A 203 14.91 -11.27 6.13
N ARG A 204 15.70 -11.03 7.19
CA ARG A 204 17.06 -11.58 7.33
C ARG A 204 17.09 -13.10 7.44
N GLU A 205 16.19 -13.69 8.22
CA GLU A 205 16.11 -15.15 8.40
C GLU A 205 15.66 -15.89 7.13
N THR A 206 14.80 -15.28 6.33
CA THR A 206 14.21 -15.90 5.12
C THR A 206 14.93 -15.53 3.83
N GLY A 207 15.83 -14.54 3.86
CA GLY A 207 16.47 -13.99 2.68
C GLY A 207 15.54 -13.19 1.77
N ILE A 208 14.32 -12.86 2.23
CA ILE A 208 13.37 -12.06 1.46
C ILE A 208 13.83 -10.59 1.50
N PRO A 209 13.94 -9.91 0.33
CA PRO A 209 14.33 -8.51 0.30
C PRO A 209 13.26 -7.62 0.96
N MET A 210 13.69 -6.46 1.44
CA MET A 210 12.84 -5.46 2.08
C MET A 210 12.58 -4.28 1.14
N ALA A 211 11.42 -3.65 1.27
CA ALA A 211 11.07 -2.42 0.58
C ALA A 211 10.47 -1.43 1.58
N ALA A 212 11.05 -0.24 1.68
CA ALA A 212 10.49 0.85 2.49
C ALA A 212 9.37 1.55 1.71
N THR A 213 8.24 1.79 2.37
CA THR A 213 7.11 2.55 1.84
C THR A 213 6.52 3.46 2.92
N ASN A 214 5.55 4.29 2.56
CA ASN A 214 4.92 5.20 3.53
C ASN A 214 3.39 5.13 3.54
N ASP A 215 2.76 4.22 2.81
CA ASP A 215 1.29 4.08 2.80
C ASP A 215 0.59 5.45 2.72
N SER A 216 1.00 6.27 1.71
CA SER A 216 0.64 7.68 1.69
C SER A 216 -0.82 7.88 1.30
N HIS A 217 -1.57 8.57 2.14
CA HIS A 217 -2.99 8.86 1.96
C HIS A 217 -3.26 10.32 1.60
N TYR A 218 -2.29 11.21 1.77
CA TYR A 218 -2.40 12.63 1.42
C TYR A 218 -1.02 13.18 0.97
N LEU A 219 -1.04 14.38 0.36
CA LEU A 219 0.15 14.91 -0.31
C LEU A 219 1.14 15.53 0.65
N ARG A 220 0.67 16.29 1.63
CA ARG A 220 1.48 17.05 2.59
C ARG A 220 1.01 16.80 4.01
N LYS A 221 1.88 16.99 4.97
CA LYS A 221 1.61 16.73 6.39
C LYS A 221 0.37 17.51 6.90
N GLU A 222 0.22 18.75 6.46
CA GLU A 222 -0.93 19.59 6.79
C GLU A 222 -2.28 19.08 6.25
N ASP A 223 -2.27 18.20 5.24
CA ASP A 223 -3.49 17.62 4.63
C ASP A 223 -4.12 16.52 5.51
N ALA A 224 -3.45 16.06 6.57
CA ALA A 224 -3.98 15.08 7.52
C ALA A 224 -5.38 15.45 8.04
N LYS A 225 -5.61 16.75 8.28
CA LYS A 225 -6.89 17.26 8.74
C LYS A 225 -8.00 17.10 7.67
N MET A 226 -7.67 17.26 6.39
CA MET A 226 -8.61 17.05 5.30
C MET A 226 -8.95 15.56 5.16
N GLN A 227 -7.97 14.68 5.27
CA GLN A 227 -8.16 13.24 5.26
C GLN A 227 -9.07 12.78 6.43
N ALA A 228 -8.90 13.34 7.63
CA ALA A 228 -9.78 13.06 8.77
C ALA A 228 -11.26 13.42 8.49
N ILE A 229 -11.51 14.48 7.70
CA ILE A 229 -12.88 14.82 7.27
C ILE A 229 -13.44 13.75 6.32
N LEU A 230 -12.62 13.22 5.40
CA LEU A 230 -13.03 12.11 4.51
C LEU A 230 -13.44 10.88 5.31
N LEU A 231 -12.65 10.50 6.33
CA LEU A 231 -12.97 9.39 7.22
C LEU A 231 -14.27 9.62 8.01
N CYS A 232 -14.54 10.86 8.44
CA CYS A 232 -15.82 11.20 9.06
C CYS A 232 -17.00 10.97 8.09
N ILE A 233 -16.87 11.36 6.83
CA ILE A 233 -17.88 11.13 5.80
C ILE A 233 -18.07 9.62 5.57
N GLN A 234 -16.98 8.86 5.47
CA GLN A 234 -17.01 7.41 5.28
C GLN A 234 -17.75 6.68 6.39
N THR A 235 -17.54 7.11 7.64
CA THR A 235 -18.07 6.43 8.82
C THR A 235 -19.40 7.03 9.32
N GLY A 236 -19.91 8.07 8.66
CA GLY A 236 -21.13 8.78 9.09
C GLY A 236 -20.95 9.52 10.43
N ARG A 237 -19.73 10.00 10.70
CA ARG A 237 -19.34 10.74 11.91
C ARG A 237 -19.05 12.20 11.59
N THR A 238 -18.90 13.00 12.63
CA THR A 238 -18.47 14.40 12.54
C THR A 238 -17.12 14.59 13.22
N MET A 239 -16.47 15.72 12.95
CA MET A 239 -15.18 16.08 13.60
C MET A 239 -15.29 16.30 15.12
N GLN A 240 -16.52 16.44 15.67
CA GLN A 240 -16.75 16.58 17.11
C GLN A 240 -16.97 15.25 17.83
N ASP A 241 -17.21 14.16 17.09
CA ASP A 241 -17.45 12.85 17.69
C ASP A 241 -16.13 12.29 18.25
N ALA A 242 -16.13 11.95 19.55
CA ALA A 242 -14.94 11.47 20.25
C ALA A 242 -14.51 10.06 19.80
N ASP A 243 -15.45 9.27 19.24
CA ASP A 243 -15.24 7.92 18.74
C ASP A 243 -15.11 7.85 17.20
N ARG A 244 -14.79 8.99 16.55
CA ARG A 244 -14.56 9.01 15.11
C ARG A 244 -13.30 8.21 14.76
N MET A 245 -13.32 7.60 13.59
CA MET A 245 -12.11 6.99 13.02
C MET A 245 -11.14 8.10 12.60
N GLU A 246 -9.90 8.01 13.01
CA GLU A 246 -8.82 8.91 12.58
C GLU A 246 -7.48 8.16 12.58
N PHE A 247 -6.55 8.63 11.77
CA PHE A 247 -5.17 8.18 11.86
C PHE A 247 -4.53 8.78 13.11
N GLN A 248 -3.80 7.96 13.86
CA GLN A 248 -3.21 8.37 15.14
C GLN A 248 -2.04 9.35 14.96
N THR A 249 -1.45 9.40 13.76
CA THR A 249 -0.34 10.29 13.41
C THR A 249 -0.62 10.99 12.09
N ASP A 250 0.12 12.05 11.80
CA ASP A 250 0.06 12.82 10.56
C ASP A 250 1.19 12.43 9.57
N GLU A 251 1.75 11.22 9.71
CA GLU A 251 2.91 10.75 8.97
C GLU A 251 2.59 10.06 7.62
N PHE A 252 1.33 9.93 7.24
CA PHE A 252 0.87 9.26 6.01
C PHE A 252 0.87 10.17 4.76
N TYR A 253 1.79 11.12 4.69
CA TYR A 253 1.92 12.02 3.53
C TYR A 253 3.00 11.54 2.55
N VAL A 254 2.99 12.12 1.34
CA VAL A 254 4.03 11.88 0.33
C VAL A 254 5.32 12.56 0.77
N LYS A 255 6.17 11.79 1.47
CA LYS A 255 7.47 12.22 1.99
C LYS A 255 8.48 12.46 0.86
N THR A 256 9.41 13.36 1.09
CA THR A 256 10.57 13.57 0.22
C THR A 256 11.53 12.37 0.27
N THR A 257 12.42 12.29 -0.69
CA THR A 257 13.49 11.28 -0.69
C THR A 257 14.33 11.33 0.58
N ASP A 258 14.73 12.52 1.02
CA ASP A 258 15.56 12.68 2.22
C ASP A 258 14.80 12.25 3.49
N GLU A 259 13.52 12.64 3.65
CA GLU A 259 12.68 12.19 4.77
C GLU A 259 12.57 10.67 4.85
N MET A 260 12.39 9.99 3.70
CA MET A 260 12.33 8.52 3.68
C MET A 260 13.67 7.87 4.00
N TYR A 261 14.78 8.43 3.54
CA TYR A 261 16.11 7.91 3.89
C TYR A 261 16.43 8.13 5.37
N ASP A 262 16.06 9.28 5.93
CA ASP A 262 16.30 9.59 7.36
C ASP A 262 15.45 8.69 8.26
N LEU A 263 14.23 8.31 7.82
CA LEU A 263 13.34 7.42 8.55
C LEU A 263 13.89 5.99 8.70
N PHE A 264 14.63 5.51 7.68
CA PHE A 264 15.16 4.14 7.64
C PHE A 264 16.71 4.10 7.69
N ALA A 265 17.37 5.14 8.24
CA ALA A 265 18.83 5.23 8.35
C ALA A 265 19.44 4.27 9.38
#